data_a600bf50b488967210d998d8cb3bf94d
#
_entry.id   a600bf50b488967210d998d8cb3bf94d
#
_cell.length_a   1.000
_cell.length_b   1.000
_cell.length_c   1.000
_cell.angle_alpha   90.00
_cell.angle_beta   90.00
_cell.angle_gamma   90.00
#
_symmetry.space_group_name_H-M   'P 1'
#
loop_
_entity.id
_entity.type
_entity.pdbx_description
1 polymer ?
#
loop_
_entity_poly.entity_id
_entity_poly.type
_entity_poly.pdbx_seq_one_letter_code
_entity_poly.pdbx_strand_id
1 'polypeptide(L)'
;MSKKISIRGHSTQTYAEVFQSFISAKTAQGVADITIRNYHNNLHVISKYLDTSRPLGEITKWDIDEMIVSMRRAGLAHNSISTYVRIVRTFLNWCSVEGLTSLSIPNMKDKDTVKETYRSLLMRLL
;
A
#
# COMPACT_ATOMS: atom_id res chain seq x y z
N MET A 1 11.66 0.91 -21.83
CA MET A 1 11.57 1.26 -21.41
C MET A 1 11.46 1.94 -20.89
N SER A 2 11.23 2.19 -20.71
CA SER A 2 11.17 2.86 -20.30
C SER A 2 10.94 3.26 -19.58
N LYS A 3 10.62 3.27 -19.18
CA LYS A 3 10.24 3.66 -18.56
C LYS A 3 10.60 4.15 -17.70
N LYS A 4 10.98 4.41 -17.33
CA LYS A 4 11.45 4.86 -16.54
C LYS A 4 11.41 5.90 -16.44
N ILE A 5 11.04 6.39 -16.55
CA ILE A 5 11.00 7.37 -16.67
C ILE A 5 10.71 8.11 -15.82
N SER A 6 10.15 8.13 -15.26
CA SER A 6 9.70 8.77 -14.52
C SER A 6 10.27 9.29 -13.66
N ILE A 7 10.65 9.41 -13.56
CA ILE A 7 11.36 9.98 -13.12
C ILE A 7 11.24 10.89 -12.21
N ARG A 8 11.75 11.31 -11.51
CA ARG A 8 11.66 12.28 -10.61
C ARG A 8 10.75 12.01 -9.51
N GLY A 9 10.36 10.78 -9.13
CA GLY A 9 9.49 10.46 -8.04
C GLY A 9 8.05 10.92 -8.26
N HIS A 10 7.77 11.45 -9.44
CA HIS A 10 6.42 11.80 -9.79
C HIS A 10 5.93 10.94 -10.91
N SER A 11 5.00 10.10 -10.65
CA SER A 11 4.37 9.31 -11.68
C SER A 11 2.99 9.87 -11.93
N THR A 12 2.61 10.04 -13.20
CA THR A 12 1.25 10.40 -13.57
C THR A 12 0.37 9.17 -13.63
N GLN A 13 0.96 7.97 -13.60
CA GLN A 13 0.18 6.75 -13.57
C GLN A 13 -0.53 6.62 -12.25
N THR A 14 -1.72 6.04 -12.28
CA THR A 14 -2.51 5.85 -11.08
C THR A 14 -1.94 4.73 -10.23
N TYR A 15 -2.34 4.72 -8.96
CA TYR A 15 -1.99 3.64 -8.05
C TYR A 15 -2.35 2.29 -8.68
N ALA A 16 -3.57 2.18 -9.21
CA ALA A 16 -4.04 0.91 -9.80
C ALA A 16 -3.19 0.49 -10.99
N GLU A 17 -2.83 1.44 -11.85
CA GLU A 17 -2.01 1.11 -13.01
C GLU A 17 -0.63 0.62 -12.62
N VAL A 18 -0.01 1.31 -11.65
CA VAL A 18 1.33 0.92 -11.21
C VAL A 18 1.25 -0.41 -10.45
N PHE A 19 0.16 -0.65 -9.74
CA PHE A 19 -0.01 -1.92 -9.04
C PHE A 19 -0.06 -3.09 -10.04
N GLN A 20 -0.67 -2.88 -11.21
CA GLN A 20 -0.65 -3.92 -12.25
C GLN A 20 0.77 -4.18 -12.73
N SER A 21 1.59 -3.16 -12.83
CA SER A 21 3.01 -3.33 -13.17
C SER A 21 3.75 -4.12 -12.09
N PHE A 22 3.42 -3.84 -10.83
CA PHE A 22 3.97 -4.58 -9.70
C PHE A 22 3.61 -6.06 -9.82
N ILE A 23 2.34 -6.36 -10.11
CA ILE A 23 1.90 -7.74 -10.27
C ILE A 23 2.64 -8.42 -11.43
N SER A 24 2.82 -7.70 -12.54
CA SER A 24 3.55 -8.26 -13.69
C SER A 24 4.99 -8.58 -13.32
N ALA A 25 5.64 -7.69 -12.56
CA ALA A 25 7.01 -7.92 -12.13
C ALA A 25 7.10 -9.15 -11.23
N LYS A 26 6.14 -9.30 -10.31
CA LYS A 26 6.13 -10.45 -9.41
C LYS A 26 5.86 -11.74 -10.16
N THR A 27 4.99 -11.68 -11.16
CA THR A 27 4.73 -12.84 -12.01
C THR A 27 6.00 -13.26 -12.75
N ALA A 28 6.72 -12.29 -13.29
CA ALA A 28 7.96 -12.56 -14.00
C ALA A 28 9.02 -13.16 -13.09
N GLN A 29 8.98 -12.84 -11.80
CA GLN A 29 9.92 -13.37 -10.82
C GLN A 29 9.56 -14.80 -10.39
N GLY A 30 8.43 -15.31 -10.86
CA GLY A 30 8.02 -16.66 -10.52
C GLY A 30 7.27 -16.78 -9.22
N VAL A 31 6.71 -15.69 -8.73
CA VAL A 31 5.89 -15.74 -7.51
C VAL A 31 4.68 -16.64 -7.74
N ALA A 32 4.33 -17.42 -6.74
CA ALA A 32 3.27 -18.44 -6.85
C ALA A 32 1.94 -17.83 -7.27
N ASP A 33 1.17 -18.60 -8.05
CA ASP A 33 -0.11 -18.13 -8.57
C ASP A 33 -1.07 -17.70 -7.47
N ILE A 34 -1.06 -18.41 -6.35
CA ILE A 34 -1.95 -18.05 -5.25
C ILE A 34 -1.61 -16.67 -4.70
N THR A 35 -0.32 -16.33 -4.63
CA THR A 35 0.11 -15.02 -4.16
C THR A 35 -0.30 -13.94 -5.14
N ILE A 36 -0.17 -14.22 -6.44
CA ILE A 36 -0.59 -13.25 -7.47
C ILE A 36 -2.08 -13.01 -7.37
N ARG A 37 -2.87 -14.06 -7.16
CA ARG A 37 -4.31 -13.91 -6.99
C ARG A 37 -4.62 -13.06 -5.77
N ASN A 38 -3.87 -13.26 -4.69
CA ASN A 38 -4.07 -12.46 -3.49
C ASN A 38 -3.76 -10.99 -3.74
N TYR A 39 -2.77 -10.69 -4.57
CA TYR A 39 -2.46 -9.31 -4.93
C TYR A 39 -3.65 -8.67 -5.66
N HIS A 40 -4.25 -9.39 -6.62
CA HIS A 40 -5.42 -8.86 -7.32
C HIS A 40 -6.58 -8.61 -6.36
N ASN A 41 -6.83 -9.58 -5.47
CA ASN A 41 -7.88 -9.44 -4.48
C ASN A 41 -7.62 -8.26 -3.54
N ASN A 42 -6.36 -8.07 -3.18
CA ASN A 42 -5.96 -6.98 -2.32
C ASN A 42 -6.26 -5.64 -2.99
N LEU A 43 -5.90 -5.49 -4.26
CA LEU A 43 -6.18 -4.24 -4.97
C LEU A 43 -7.68 -3.98 -5.00
N HIS A 44 -8.47 -5.02 -5.23
CA HIS A 44 -9.92 -4.87 -5.26
C HIS A 44 -10.46 -4.32 -3.93
N VAL A 45 -9.99 -4.88 -2.82
CA VAL A 45 -10.43 -4.43 -1.50
C VAL A 45 -9.89 -3.02 -1.20
N ILE A 46 -8.62 -2.79 -1.47
CA ILE A 46 -7.98 -1.50 -1.22
C ILE A 46 -8.74 -0.39 -1.96
N SER A 47 -9.18 -0.67 -3.18
CA SER A 47 -9.88 0.32 -3.99
C SER A 47 -11.20 0.78 -3.38
N LYS A 48 -11.72 0.05 -2.41
CA LYS A 48 -12.93 0.46 -1.70
C LYS A 48 -12.65 1.52 -0.64
N TYR A 49 -11.40 1.64 -0.23
CA TYR A 49 -11.03 2.51 0.90
C TYR A 49 -9.97 3.53 0.54
N LEU A 50 -9.34 3.38 -0.60
CA LEU A 50 -8.33 4.30 -1.10
C LEU A 50 -8.65 4.59 -2.56
N ASP A 51 -8.61 5.84 -2.95
CA ASP A 51 -8.88 6.20 -4.34
C ASP A 51 -7.67 5.81 -5.19
N THR A 52 -7.70 4.58 -5.71
CA THR A 52 -6.60 4.05 -6.51
C THR A 52 -6.58 4.59 -7.93
N SER A 53 -7.53 5.45 -8.28
CA SER A 53 -7.53 6.13 -9.57
C SER A 53 -6.71 7.42 -9.52
N ARG A 54 -6.22 7.79 -8.35
CA ARG A 54 -5.37 8.96 -8.21
C ARG A 54 -3.95 8.64 -8.68
N PRO A 55 -3.24 9.64 -9.21
CA PRO A 55 -1.84 9.44 -9.55
C PRO A 55 -1.04 8.95 -8.35
N LEU A 56 -0.16 7.99 -8.59
CA LEU A 56 0.63 7.42 -7.51
C LEU A 56 1.40 8.51 -6.77
N GLY A 57 1.92 9.49 -7.49
CA GLY A 57 2.71 10.55 -6.87
C GLY A 57 1.93 11.44 -5.92
N GLU A 58 0.60 11.37 -5.97
CA GLU A 58 -0.25 12.17 -5.08
C GLU A 58 -0.70 11.41 -3.84
N ILE A 59 -0.40 10.12 -3.77
CA ILE A 59 -0.77 9.32 -2.60
C ILE A 59 0.21 9.62 -1.48
N THR A 60 -0.33 9.95 -0.30
CA THR A 60 0.48 10.33 0.85
C THR A 60 0.26 9.35 1.99
N LYS A 61 1.10 9.46 3.00
CA LYS A 61 0.91 8.67 4.21
C LYS A 61 -0.45 8.97 4.84
N TRP A 62 -0.90 10.21 4.72
CA TRP A 62 -2.23 10.59 5.21
C TRP A 62 -3.31 9.75 4.54
N ASP A 63 -3.20 9.56 3.23
CA ASP A 63 -4.18 8.74 2.50
C ASP A 63 -4.20 7.31 3.00
N ILE A 64 -3.04 6.76 3.33
CA ILE A 64 -2.94 5.40 3.85
C ILE A 64 -3.58 5.33 5.24
N ASP A 65 -3.32 6.32 6.08
CA ASP A 65 -3.92 6.36 7.41
C ASP A 65 -5.45 6.43 7.32
N GLU A 66 -5.96 7.26 6.40
CA GLU A 66 -7.41 7.37 6.19
C GLU A 66 -8.01 6.06 5.71
N MET A 67 -7.28 5.36 4.86
CA MET A 67 -7.70 4.04 4.42
C MET A 67 -7.87 3.10 5.61
N ILE A 68 -6.89 3.09 6.50
CA ILE A 68 -6.93 2.21 7.67
C ILE A 68 -8.10 2.59 8.58
N VAL A 69 -8.31 3.87 8.81
CA VAL A 69 -9.43 4.34 9.62
C VAL A 69 -10.75 3.89 9.02
N SER A 70 -10.88 4.03 7.70
CA SER A 70 -12.10 3.64 7.00
C SER A 70 -12.36 2.14 7.12
N MET A 71 -11.29 1.35 7.02
CA MET A 71 -11.41 -0.10 7.17
C MET A 71 -11.90 -0.47 8.58
N ARG A 72 -11.37 0.21 9.59
CA ARG A 72 -11.80 -0.06 10.96
C ARG A 72 -13.26 0.31 11.15
N ARG A 73 -13.67 1.44 10.60
CA ARG A 73 -15.07 1.87 10.69
C ARG A 73 -15.99 0.91 9.97
N ALA A 74 -15.50 0.29 8.91
CA ALA A 74 -16.28 -0.70 8.17
C ALA A 74 -16.35 -2.04 8.90
N GLY A 75 -15.61 -2.20 9.99
CA GLY A 75 -15.68 -3.41 10.80
C GLY A 75 -14.74 -4.52 10.37
N LEU A 76 -13.75 -4.21 9.54
CA LEU A 76 -12.78 -5.23 9.15
C LEU A 76 -11.97 -5.67 10.36
N ALA A 77 -11.68 -6.96 10.44
CA ALA A 77 -10.88 -7.50 11.52
C ALA A 77 -9.45 -6.94 11.46
N HIS A 78 -8.84 -6.82 12.62
CA HIS A 78 -7.48 -6.32 12.71
C HIS A 78 -6.52 -7.11 11.84
N ASN A 79 -6.62 -8.44 11.84
CA ASN A 79 -5.74 -9.27 11.03
C ASN A 79 -5.90 -9.01 9.54
N SER A 80 -7.12 -8.76 9.12
CA SER A 80 -7.38 -8.44 7.71
C SER A 80 -6.75 -7.11 7.35
N ILE A 81 -6.94 -6.11 8.19
CA ILE A 81 -6.36 -4.79 7.96
C ILE A 81 -4.83 -4.89 7.89
N SER A 82 -4.24 -5.63 8.80
CA SER A 82 -2.78 -5.83 8.81
C SER A 82 -2.29 -6.44 7.51
N THR A 83 -3.04 -7.40 6.98
CA THR A 83 -2.68 -8.03 5.71
C THR A 83 -2.70 -7.02 4.56
N TYR A 84 -3.77 -6.23 4.49
CA TYR A 84 -3.87 -5.23 3.43
C TYR A 84 -2.76 -4.18 3.54
N VAL A 85 -2.49 -3.71 4.73
CA VAL A 85 -1.45 -2.71 4.95
C VAL A 85 -0.08 -3.28 4.59
N ARG A 86 0.17 -4.55 4.91
CA ARG A 86 1.43 -5.19 4.56
C ARG A 86 1.65 -5.17 3.04
N ILE A 87 0.62 -5.47 2.29
CA ILE A 87 0.74 -5.49 0.83
C ILE A 87 0.92 -4.09 0.28
N VAL A 88 0.18 -3.11 0.83
CA VAL A 88 0.37 -1.71 0.44
C VAL A 88 1.81 -1.29 0.67
N ARG A 89 2.36 -1.61 1.83
CA ARG A 89 3.73 -1.26 2.14
C ARG A 89 4.73 -1.95 1.20
N THR A 90 4.51 -3.24 0.94
CA THR A 90 5.37 -3.98 0.03
C THR A 90 5.34 -3.35 -1.36
N PHE A 91 4.15 -2.98 -1.82
CA PHE A 91 4.00 -2.33 -3.11
C PHE A 91 4.70 -0.97 -3.15
N LEU A 92 4.49 -0.14 -2.14
CA LEU A 92 5.08 1.19 -2.13
C LEU A 92 6.61 1.13 -1.99
N ASN A 93 7.12 0.15 -1.25
CA ASN A 93 8.57 -0.05 -1.20
C ASN A 93 9.11 -0.44 -2.56
N TRP A 94 8.41 -1.31 -3.27
CA TRP A 94 8.80 -1.66 -4.63
C TRP A 94 8.80 -0.42 -5.53
N CYS A 95 7.77 0.41 -5.42
CA CYS A 95 7.69 1.64 -6.19
C CYS A 95 8.86 2.57 -5.90
N SER A 96 9.23 2.66 -4.63
CA SER A 96 10.34 3.51 -4.22
C SER A 96 11.66 3.02 -4.84
N VAL A 97 11.88 1.71 -4.82
CA VAL A 97 13.08 1.12 -5.43
C VAL A 97 13.10 1.39 -6.93
N GLU A 98 11.93 1.34 -7.57
CA GLU A 98 11.83 1.59 -9.00
C GLU A 98 11.84 3.09 -9.35
N GLY A 99 11.91 3.96 -8.35
CA GLY A 99 11.95 5.39 -8.57
C GLY A 99 10.62 6.00 -8.94
N LEU A 100 9.52 5.32 -8.65
CA LEU A 100 8.19 5.77 -9.04
C LEU A 100 7.52 6.66 -8.01
N THR A 101 8.02 6.65 -6.78
CA THR A 101 7.50 7.49 -5.71
C THR A 101 8.60 7.70 -4.68
N SER A 102 8.50 8.81 -3.97
CA SER A 102 9.37 9.06 -2.83
C SER A 102 8.69 8.71 -1.52
N LEU A 103 7.43 8.28 -1.56
CA LEU A 103 6.71 7.92 -0.36
C LEU A 103 7.32 6.69 0.27
N SER A 104 7.63 6.79 1.55
CA SER A 104 8.18 5.69 2.32
C SER A 104 7.27 5.44 3.51
N ILE A 105 6.79 4.22 3.63
CA ILE A 105 5.96 3.82 4.76
C ILE A 105 6.88 3.19 5.79
N PRO A 106 6.88 3.69 7.02
CA PRO A 106 7.69 3.09 8.07
C PRO A 106 7.42 1.60 8.16
N ASN A 107 8.44 0.87 8.55
CA ASN A 107 8.35 -0.56 8.61
C ASN A 107 7.28 -0.99 9.61
N MET A 108 6.17 -1.45 9.09
CA MET A 108 5.03 -1.85 9.91
C MET A 108 5.01 -3.33 10.22
N LYS A 109 6.02 -4.04 9.75
CA LYS A 109 6.10 -5.45 10.08
C LYS A 109 6.31 -5.63 11.56
N ASP A 110 6.82 -4.61 12.20
CA ASP A 110 7.06 -4.63 13.61
C ASP A 110 5.73 -4.43 14.32
N LYS A 111 5.18 -5.51 14.78
CA LYS A 111 3.90 -5.47 15.47
C LYS A 111 3.94 -4.60 16.70
N ASP A 112 5.10 -4.57 17.34
CA ASP A 112 5.24 -3.76 18.54
C ASP A 112 5.12 -2.29 18.22
N THR A 113 5.69 -1.87 17.09
CA THR A 113 5.58 -0.49 16.66
C THR A 113 4.13 -0.11 16.43
N VAL A 114 3.37 -0.98 15.78
CA VAL A 114 1.96 -0.71 15.54
C VAL A 114 1.21 -0.63 16.85
N LYS A 115 1.47 -1.55 17.76
CA LYS A 115 0.82 -1.54 19.06
C LYS A 115 1.16 -0.29 19.85
N GLU A 116 2.42 0.12 19.79
CA GLU A 116 2.84 1.34 20.47
C GLU A 116 2.10 2.55 19.96
N THR A 117 1.92 2.63 18.65
CA THR A 117 1.21 3.75 18.05
C THR A 117 -0.23 3.79 18.55
N TYR A 118 -0.90 2.66 18.55
CA TYR A 118 -2.28 2.61 19.04
C TYR A 118 -2.37 2.95 20.51
N ARG A 119 -1.45 2.39 21.28
CA ARG A 119 -1.43 2.66 22.71
C ARG A 119 -1.24 4.13 22.99
N SER A 120 -0.33 4.76 22.25
CA SER A 120 -0.10 6.18 22.39
C SER A 120 -1.33 7.00 22.07
N LEU A 121 -2.02 6.64 20.99
CA LEU A 121 -3.24 7.32 20.60
C LEU A 121 -4.32 7.17 21.65
N LEU A 122 -4.49 5.95 22.16
CA LEU A 122 -5.48 5.71 23.21
C LEU A 122 -5.18 6.50 24.47
N MET A 123 -3.91 6.54 24.84
CA MET A 123 -3.52 7.27 26.05
C MET A 123 -3.81 8.75 25.90
N ARG A 124 -3.64 9.30 24.71
CA ARG A 124 -3.95 10.71 24.49
C ARG A 124 -5.43 11.02 24.56
N LEU A 125 -6.24 10.05 24.18
CA LEU A 125 -7.69 10.22 24.21
C LEU A 125 -8.27 10.06 25.59
N LEU A 126 -7.56 9.43 26.48
CA LEU A 126 -7.98 9.28 27.86
C LEU A 126 -7.63 10.50 28.67
#